data_2e2fb620eaeaabd9c17da00e56d53ba7
#
_entry.id   2e2fb620eaeaabd9c17da00e56d53ba7
#
_cell.length_a   1.000
_cell.length_b   1.000
_cell.length_c   1.000
_cell.angle_alpha   90.00
_cell.angle_beta   90.00
_cell.angle_gamma   90.00
#
_symmetry.space_group_name_H-M   'P 1'
#
loop_
_entity.id
_entity.type
_entity.pdbx_description
1 polymer ?
#
loop_
_entity_poly.entity_id
_entity_poly.type
_entity_poly.pdbx_seq_one_letter_code
_entity_poly.pdbx_strand_id
1 'polypeptide(L)'
;MTSEGWKGWDAYARFYDWENAQTVRRRDVAFWRRLAAAADGRILELGCGTGRIAVPIAKDGVSLTGVDRSEPMLDRARRRAARAGVAAHLRLVRADIRQLPFRDRRFALVMAPYGILQSLVRERDLAAALASVHRVLGRGGRFGIDLVPDLPEWAEYQGKRTLSGKMGARTRVSLVETVRQDRPRHLTIFDQRYTASRGRDRRVYDFTLTFRTLSIPAMTRRLERAGFAIDAVLGDYRGGPWDPRADAWVLLCRSR
;
A
#
# COMPACT_ATOMS: atom_id res chain seq x y z
N MET A 1 5.52 -19.69 14.32
CA MET A 1 6.04 -19.04 13.09
C MET A 1 5.16 -17.85 12.79
N THR A 2 5.69 -16.63 12.82
CA THR A 2 4.94 -15.45 12.39
C THR A 2 4.59 -15.63 10.92
N SER A 3 3.30 -15.61 10.57
CA SER A 3 2.87 -15.62 9.18
C SER A 3 3.50 -14.40 8.49
N GLU A 4 3.95 -14.56 7.25
CA GLU A 4 4.36 -13.40 6.45
C GLU A 4 3.13 -12.51 6.24
N GLY A 5 3.26 -11.20 6.42
CA GLY A 5 2.13 -10.25 6.41
C GLY A 5 1.29 -10.22 5.12
N TRP A 6 1.73 -10.92 4.09
CA TRP A 6 1.05 -11.02 2.78
C TRP A 6 0.14 -12.26 2.62
N LYS A 7 0.15 -13.20 3.57
CA LYS A 7 -0.74 -14.37 3.49
C LYS A 7 -2.20 -13.95 3.60
N GLY A 8 -3.02 -14.41 2.66
CA GLY A 8 -4.45 -14.12 2.63
C GLY A 8 -4.89 -13.01 1.68
N TRP A 9 -3.99 -12.22 1.13
CA TRP A 9 -4.34 -11.11 0.22
C TRP A 9 -5.14 -11.55 -1.00
N ASP A 10 -4.91 -12.74 -1.56
CA ASP A 10 -5.67 -13.26 -2.70
C ASP A 10 -7.16 -13.47 -2.37
N ALA A 11 -7.45 -14.07 -1.23
CA ALA A 11 -8.82 -14.28 -0.78
C ALA A 11 -9.47 -12.97 -0.29
N TYR A 12 -8.67 -12.08 0.34
CA TYR A 12 -9.09 -10.78 0.82
C TYR A 12 -9.41 -9.79 -0.31
N ALA A 13 -8.81 -9.94 -1.50
CA ALA A 13 -8.98 -9.05 -2.65
C ALA A 13 -10.45 -8.70 -2.96
N ARG A 14 -11.39 -9.63 -2.69
CA ARG A 14 -12.83 -9.42 -2.91
C ARG A 14 -13.44 -8.33 -2.02
N PHE A 15 -12.90 -8.13 -0.82
CA PHE A 15 -13.40 -7.16 0.16
C PHE A 15 -12.63 -5.83 0.12
N TYR A 16 -11.41 -5.84 -0.43
CA TYR A 16 -10.48 -4.73 -0.41
C TYR A 16 -11.10 -3.40 -0.89
N ASP A 17 -11.72 -3.40 -2.06
CA ASP A 17 -12.33 -2.17 -2.59
C ASP A 17 -13.53 -1.69 -1.77
N TRP A 18 -14.32 -2.63 -1.24
CA TRP A 18 -15.48 -2.32 -0.40
C TRP A 18 -15.06 -1.68 0.93
N GLU A 19 -14.03 -2.21 1.56
CA GLU A 19 -13.49 -1.68 2.81
C GLU A 19 -12.80 -0.33 2.60
N ASN A 20 -11.92 -0.23 1.62
CA ASN A 20 -11.18 1.01 1.34
C ASN A 20 -12.09 2.17 0.94
N ALA A 21 -13.21 1.92 0.30
CA ALA A 21 -14.20 2.96 -0.01
C ALA A 21 -14.77 3.63 1.26
N GLN A 22 -14.78 2.92 2.38
CA GLN A 22 -15.32 3.38 3.66
C GLN A 22 -14.25 3.94 4.61
N THR A 23 -12.99 3.51 4.49
CA THR A 23 -11.92 3.81 5.44
C THR A 23 -10.92 4.85 4.94
N VAL A 24 -10.43 4.73 3.72
CA VAL A 24 -9.26 5.50 3.24
C VAL A 24 -9.60 6.90 2.72
N ARG A 25 -10.85 7.21 2.38
CA ARG A 25 -11.34 8.53 1.90
C ARG A 25 -10.54 9.19 0.77
N ARG A 26 -9.63 8.50 0.09
CA ARG A 26 -8.82 8.98 -1.07
C ARG A 26 -8.03 10.28 -0.86
N ARG A 27 -7.67 10.64 0.36
CA ARG A 27 -6.92 11.87 0.67
C ARG A 27 -5.52 11.90 0.03
N ASP A 28 -4.92 10.72 -0.14
CA ASP A 28 -3.59 10.52 -0.69
C ASP A 28 -3.53 10.54 -2.23
N VAL A 29 -4.63 10.25 -2.93
CA VAL A 29 -4.64 10.12 -4.40
C VAL A 29 -4.13 11.36 -5.10
N ALA A 30 -4.55 12.55 -4.65
CA ALA A 30 -4.13 13.82 -5.25
C ALA A 30 -2.62 14.06 -5.09
N PHE A 31 -2.05 13.67 -3.96
CA PHE A 31 -0.61 13.74 -3.72
C PHE A 31 0.17 12.86 -4.70
N TRP A 32 -0.21 11.60 -4.82
CA TRP A 32 0.46 10.65 -5.71
C TRP A 32 0.34 11.05 -7.18
N ARG A 33 -0.82 11.60 -7.60
CA ARG A 33 -1.00 12.15 -8.96
C ARG A 33 -0.03 13.30 -9.24
N ARG A 34 0.09 14.27 -8.30
CA ARG A 34 1.05 15.39 -8.46
C ARG A 34 2.49 14.89 -8.50
N LEU A 35 2.86 13.94 -7.63
CA LEU A 35 4.20 13.37 -7.60
C LEU A 35 4.53 12.65 -8.93
N ALA A 36 3.58 11.89 -9.47
CA ALA A 36 3.71 11.19 -10.75
C ALA A 36 3.78 12.16 -11.93
N ALA A 37 2.94 13.20 -11.97
CA ALA A 37 2.95 14.21 -13.02
C ALA A 37 4.26 15.01 -13.08
N ALA A 38 4.96 15.15 -11.93
CA ALA A 38 6.25 15.83 -11.85
C ALA A 38 7.46 14.91 -12.10
N ALA A 39 7.24 13.66 -12.52
CA ALA A 39 8.32 12.73 -12.82
C ALA A 39 8.72 12.82 -14.30
N ASP A 40 10.03 13.01 -14.54
CA ASP A 40 10.58 12.97 -15.89
C ASP A 40 11.11 11.57 -16.21
N GLY A 41 10.20 10.68 -16.60
CA GLY A 41 10.53 9.31 -16.97
C GLY A 41 9.55 8.25 -16.46
N ARG A 42 10.03 7.01 -16.45
CA ARG A 42 9.19 5.85 -16.09
C ARG A 42 8.87 5.79 -14.61
N ILE A 43 7.63 5.44 -14.31
CA ILE A 43 7.09 5.38 -12.95
C ILE A 43 6.76 3.93 -12.58
N LEU A 44 7.07 3.56 -11.34
CA LEU A 44 6.72 2.27 -10.74
C LEU A 44 5.91 2.49 -9.47
N GLU A 45 4.76 1.81 -9.34
CA GLU A 45 3.99 1.70 -8.10
C GLU A 45 4.18 0.31 -7.50
N LEU A 46 4.61 0.25 -6.24
CA LEU A 46 4.75 -0.98 -5.46
C LEU A 46 3.43 -1.32 -4.78
N GLY A 47 3.03 -2.61 -4.83
CA GLY A 47 1.79 -3.05 -4.22
C GLY A 47 0.57 -2.33 -4.79
N CYS A 48 0.48 -2.21 -6.11
CA CYS A 48 -0.58 -1.42 -6.77
C CYS A 48 -2.01 -1.96 -6.51
N GLY A 49 -2.13 -3.17 -5.99
CA GLY A 49 -3.39 -3.78 -5.58
C GLY A 49 -4.44 -3.75 -6.68
N THR A 50 -5.59 -3.17 -6.36
CA THR A 50 -6.71 -3.01 -7.30
C THR A 50 -6.60 -1.78 -8.21
N GLY A 51 -5.44 -1.10 -8.23
CA GLY A 51 -5.19 0.10 -9.02
C GLY A 51 -5.80 1.37 -8.43
N ARG A 52 -5.89 1.47 -7.10
CA ARG A 52 -6.49 2.61 -6.41
C ARG A 52 -5.76 3.92 -6.71
N ILE A 53 -4.44 3.87 -6.82
CA ILE A 53 -3.57 5.02 -7.17
C ILE A 53 -3.23 4.98 -8.66
N ALA A 54 -2.83 3.82 -9.20
CA ALA A 54 -2.40 3.69 -10.60
C ALA A 54 -3.46 4.15 -11.62
N VAL A 55 -4.73 3.79 -11.43
CA VAL A 55 -5.77 4.15 -12.39
C VAL A 55 -6.06 5.65 -12.43
N PRO A 56 -6.18 6.38 -11.31
CA PRO A 56 -6.23 7.85 -11.32
C PRO A 56 -5.05 8.52 -12.02
N ILE A 57 -3.82 8.04 -11.80
CA ILE A 57 -2.62 8.56 -12.47
C ILE A 57 -2.70 8.32 -13.99
N ALA A 58 -3.09 7.11 -14.38
CA ALA A 58 -3.27 6.78 -15.80
C ALA A 58 -4.35 7.64 -16.49
N LYS A 59 -5.40 8.07 -15.76
CA LYS A 59 -6.43 9.01 -16.26
C LYS A 59 -5.88 10.40 -16.58
N ASP A 60 -4.79 10.80 -15.96
CA ASP A 60 -4.10 12.06 -16.26
C ASP A 60 -3.18 11.93 -17.48
N GLY A 61 -3.21 10.80 -18.20
CA GLY A 61 -2.35 10.53 -19.36
C GLY A 61 -0.93 10.08 -18.98
N VAL A 62 -0.65 9.90 -17.71
CA VAL A 62 0.69 9.47 -17.22
C VAL A 62 0.80 7.96 -17.31
N SER A 63 1.80 7.49 -18.05
CA SER A 63 2.09 6.06 -18.19
C SER A 63 2.91 5.54 -17.02
N LEU A 64 2.45 4.43 -16.39
CA LEU A 64 3.14 3.83 -15.27
C LEU A 64 3.09 2.30 -15.27
N THR A 65 3.99 1.71 -14.51
CA THR A 65 3.99 0.28 -14.20
C THR A 65 3.54 0.09 -12.75
N GLY A 66 2.56 -0.80 -12.53
CA GLY A 66 2.16 -1.26 -11.20
C GLY A 66 2.60 -2.69 -10.98
N VAL A 67 3.19 -2.98 -9.81
CA VAL A 67 3.49 -4.35 -9.40
C VAL A 67 2.66 -4.73 -8.20
N ASP A 68 2.16 -5.97 -8.22
CA ASP A 68 1.53 -6.60 -7.06
C ASP A 68 1.81 -8.09 -7.07
N ARG A 69 1.80 -8.73 -5.92
CA ARG A 69 2.02 -10.16 -5.80
C ARG A 69 0.74 -10.95 -6.01
N SER A 70 -0.41 -10.36 -5.68
CA SER A 70 -1.72 -10.97 -5.75
C SER A 70 -2.32 -10.85 -7.15
N GLU A 71 -2.48 -11.98 -7.84
CA GLU A 71 -3.15 -12.00 -9.14
C GLU A 71 -4.62 -11.56 -9.05
N PRO A 72 -5.42 -11.96 -8.04
CA PRO A 72 -6.78 -11.45 -7.88
C PRO A 72 -6.87 -9.92 -7.70
N MET A 73 -5.86 -9.29 -7.09
CA MET A 73 -5.76 -7.82 -7.02
C MET A 73 -5.50 -7.23 -8.41
N LEU A 74 -4.52 -7.77 -9.13
CA LEU A 74 -4.17 -7.31 -10.48
C LEU A 74 -5.34 -7.47 -11.45
N ASP A 75 -6.12 -8.55 -11.37
CA ASP A 75 -7.32 -8.72 -12.18
C ASP A 75 -8.37 -7.63 -11.93
N ARG A 76 -8.51 -7.18 -10.69
CA ARG A 76 -9.36 -6.05 -10.36
C ARG A 76 -8.81 -4.75 -10.94
N ALA A 77 -7.50 -4.54 -10.86
CA ALA A 77 -6.83 -3.39 -11.46
C ALA A 77 -7.03 -3.35 -12.98
N ARG A 78 -6.84 -4.48 -13.69
CA ARG A 78 -7.07 -4.60 -15.13
C ARG A 78 -8.51 -4.22 -15.50
N ARG A 79 -9.50 -4.79 -14.80
CA ARG A 79 -10.92 -4.47 -15.01
C ARG A 79 -11.22 -2.99 -14.73
N ARG A 80 -10.62 -2.41 -13.69
CA ARG A 80 -10.78 -0.98 -13.36
C ARG A 80 -10.16 -0.09 -14.44
N ALA A 81 -8.96 -0.41 -14.91
CA ALA A 81 -8.27 0.30 -15.98
C ALA A 81 -9.04 0.24 -17.31
N ALA A 82 -9.55 -0.93 -17.69
CA ALA A 82 -10.37 -1.11 -18.87
C ALA A 82 -11.67 -0.29 -18.82
N ARG A 83 -12.41 -0.33 -17.71
CA ARG A 83 -13.62 0.47 -17.50
C ARG A 83 -13.35 1.98 -17.53
N ALA A 84 -12.16 2.39 -17.15
CA ALA A 84 -11.71 3.77 -17.14
C ALA A 84 -11.14 4.23 -18.49
N GLY A 85 -10.98 3.32 -19.49
CA GLY A 85 -10.39 3.62 -20.79
C GLY A 85 -8.88 3.90 -20.76
N VAL A 86 -8.17 3.46 -19.72
CA VAL A 86 -6.74 3.82 -19.49
C VAL A 86 -5.79 2.63 -19.52
N ALA A 87 -6.23 1.50 -20.03
CA ALA A 87 -5.41 0.27 -20.07
C ALA A 87 -4.08 0.45 -20.82
N ALA A 88 -4.02 1.32 -21.83
CA ALA A 88 -2.81 1.62 -22.59
C ALA A 88 -1.73 2.36 -21.76
N HIS A 89 -2.12 3.10 -20.72
CA HIS A 89 -1.21 3.84 -19.84
C HIS A 89 -0.78 3.05 -18.61
N LEU A 90 -1.33 1.85 -18.38
CA LEU A 90 -1.08 1.09 -17.17
C LEU A 90 -0.57 -0.32 -17.46
N ARG A 91 0.73 -0.55 -17.26
CA ARG A 91 1.32 -1.89 -17.30
C ARG A 91 1.24 -2.53 -15.91
N LEU A 92 0.55 -3.67 -15.80
CA LEU A 92 0.43 -4.43 -14.56
C LEU A 92 1.29 -5.70 -14.62
N VAL A 93 2.13 -5.88 -13.60
CA VAL A 93 3.09 -6.98 -13.52
C VAL A 93 2.91 -7.70 -12.19
N ARG A 94 2.73 -9.03 -12.23
CA ARG A 94 2.77 -9.84 -11.02
C ARG A 94 4.21 -10.00 -10.58
N ALA A 95 4.58 -9.45 -9.42
CA ALA A 95 5.94 -9.51 -8.91
C ALA A 95 6.00 -9.35 -7.38
N ASP A 96 7.10 -9.81 -6.81
CA ASP A 96 7.47 -9.55 -5.42
C ASP A 96 8.33 -8.28 -5.35
N ILE A 97 7.95 -7.34 -4.49
CA ILE A 97 8.67 -6.07 -4.33
C ILE A 97 10.09 -6.27 -3.74
N ARG A 98 10.34 -7.42 -3.10
CA ARG A 98 11.66 -7.80 -2.59
C ARG A 98 12.64 -8.17 -3.70
N GLN A 99 12.11 -8.51 -4.89
CA GLN A 99 12.90 -8.90 -6.07
C GLN A 99 12.19 -8.42 -7.34
N LEU A 100 12.29 -7.12 -7.62
CA LEU A 100 11.64 -6.51 -8.77
C LEU A 100 12.22 -7.03 -10.10
N PRO A 101 11.39 -7.51 -11.05
CA PRO A 101 11.84 -8.13 -12.30
C PRO A 101 12.16 -7.10 -13.39
N PHE A 102 12.84 -6.04 -13.01
CA PHE A 102 13.22 -4.96 -13.93
C PHE A 102 14.74 -4.81 -13.99
N ARG A 103 15.21 -4.26 -15.11
CA ARG A 103 16.61 -3.87 -15.27
C ARG A 103 16.97 -2.76 -14.31
N ASP A 104 18.25 -2.63 -14.00
CA ASP A 104 18.79 -1.58 -13.17
C ASP A 104 18.51 -0.20 -13.78
N ARG A 105 18.33 0.79 -12.93
CA ARG A 105 18.18 2.20 -13.31
C ARG A 105 17.09 2.46 -14.34
N ARG A 106 15.96 1.74 -14.21
CA ARG A 106 14.86 1.76 -15.18
C ARG A 106 13.85 2.88 -14.93
N PHE A 107 13.69 3.31 -13.67
CA PHE A 107 12.62 4.20 -13.25
C PHE A 107 13.17 5.53 -12.73
N ALA A 108 12.48 6.63 -13.05
CA ALA A 108 12.71 7.95 -12.50
C ALA A 108 11.99 8.17 -11.16
N LEU A 109 10.85 7.48 -10.98
CA LEU A 109 10.07 7.52 -9.75
C LEU A 109 9.60 6.12 -9.38
N VAL A 110 9.79 5.76 -8.10
CA VAL A 110 9.12 4.63 -7.46
C VAL A 110 8.20 5.17 -6.37
N MET A 111 6.99 4.62 -6.28
CA MET A 111 5.99 4.98 -5.26
C MET A 111 5.63 3.75 -4.43
N ALA A 112 5.57 3.93 -3.12
CA ALA A 112 5.13 2.91 -2.16
C ALA A 112 3.95 3.44 -1.32
N PRO A 113 2.75 3.53 -1.91
CA PRO A 113 1.58 4.11 -1.23
C PRO A 113 0.99 3.18 -0.18
N TYR A 114 0.25 3.80 0.77
CA TYR A 114 -0.63 3.13 1.70
C TYR A 114 0.07 2.09 2.59
N GLY A 115 1.23 2.46 3.11
CA GLY A 115 1.97 1.63 4.07
C GLY A 115 2.42 0.27 3.53
N ILE A 116 2.55 0.09 2.20
CA ILE A 116 2.91 -1.21 1.61
C ILE A 116 4.20 -1.78 2.21
N LEU A 117 5.18 -0.94 2.56
CA LEU A 117 6.42 -1.39 3.17
C LEU A 117 6.22 -1.93 4.60
N GLN A 118 5.16 -1.52 5.29
CA GLN A 118 4.81 -2.03 6.62
C GLN A 118 4.23 -3.45 6.57
N SER A 119 3.77 -3.94 5.40
CA SER A 119 3.38 -5.34 5.20
C SER A 119 4.58 -6.31 5.25
N LEU A 120 5.81 -5.78 5.11
CA LEU A 120 7.05 -6.55 5.21
C LEU A 120 7.47 -6.65 6.69
N VAL A 121 6.90 -7.62 7.39
CA VAL A 121 7.04 -7.76 8.86
C VAL A 121 8.44 -8.18 9.31
N ARG A 122 9.26 -8.78 8.41
CA ARG A 122 10.64 -9.18 8.72
C ARG A 122 11.64 -8.15 8.24
N GLU A 123 12.66 -7.87 9.05
CA GLU A 123 13.70 -6.89 8.71
C GLU A 123 14.38 -7.20 7.37
N ARG A 124 14.75 -8.46 7.15
CA ARG A 124 15.38 -8.91 5.90
C ARG A 124 14.51 -8.65 4.67
N ASP A 125 13.18 -8.76 4.78
CA ASP A 125 12.25 -8.57 3.68
C ASP A 125 12.14 -7.08 3.32
N LEU A 126 12.10 -6.21 4.34
CA LEU A 126 12.13 -4.76 4.14
C LEU A 126 13.47 -4.33 3.52
N ALA A 127 14.59 -4.83 4.03
CA ALA A 127 15.92 -4.53 3.49
C ALA A 127 16.04 -4.98 2.02
N ALA A 128 15.55 -6.18 1.68
CA ALA A 128 15.53 -6.69 0.31
C ALA A 128 14.67 -5.81 -0.61
N ALA A 129 13.50 -5.35 -0.16
CA ALA A 129 12.65 -4.47 -0.93
C ALA A 129 13.34 -3.11 -1.17
N LEU A 130 13.95 -2.50 -0.16
CA LEU A 130 14.68 -1.24 -0.29
C LEU A 130 15.87 -1.36 -1.26
N ALA A 131 16.64 -2.44 -1.16
CA ALA A 131 17.74 -2.72 -2.09
C ALA A 131 17.22 -2.92 -3.53
N SER A 132 16.11 -3.64 -3.69
CA SER A 132 15.49 -3.86 -5.00
C SER A 132 14.97 -2.55 -5.61
N VAL A 133 14.38 -1.65 -4.81
CA VAL A 133 13.97 -0.32 -5.26
C VAL A 133 15.17 0.53 -5.66
N HIS A 134 16.22 0.56 -4.83
CA HIS A 134 17.44 1.32 -5.12
C HIS A 134 18.07 0.87 -6.44
N ARG A 135 18.14 -0.44 -6.69
CA ARG A 135 18.67 -1.02 -7.93
C ARG A 135 17.91 -0.56 -9.18
N VAL A 136 16.56 -0.55 -9.14
CA VAL A 136 15.75 -0.21 -10.32
C VAL A 136 15.57 1.30 -10.53
N LEU A 137 15.85 2.14 -9.54
CA LEU A 137 15.86 3.59 -9.67
C LEU A 137 17.10 4.09 -10.43
N GLY A 138 16.90 5.04 -11.33
CA GLY A 138 18.00 5.80 -11.94
C GLY A 138 18.75 6.64 -10.91
N ARG A 139 19.95 7.12 -11.28
CA ARG A 139 20.70 8.08 -10.44
C ARG A 139 19.86 9.33 -10.23
N GLY A 140 19.74 9.77 -8.98
CA GLY A 140 18.87 10.88 -8.61
C GLY A 140 17.37 10.58 -8.74
N GLY A 141 16.99 9.33 -9.09
CA GLY A 141 15.59 8.91 -9.16
C GLY A 141 14.91 9.00 -7.80
N ARG A 142 13.63 9.37 -7.80
CA ARG A 142 12.87 9.66 -6.58
C ARG A 142 12.14 8.43 -6.06
N PHE A 143 12.07 8.30 -4.74
CA PHE A 143 11.28 7.31 -4.04
C PHE A 143 10.33 7.98 -3.07
N GLY A 144 9.02 7.87 -3.32
CA GLY A 144 7.96 8.35 -2.44
C GLY A 144 7.38 7.20 -1.64
N ILE A 145 7.25 7.39 -0.32
CA ILE A 145 6.74 6.38 0.62
C ILE A 145 5.72 7.07 1.52
N ASP A 146 4.60 6.44 1.80
CA ASP A 146 3.84 6.76 2.98
C ASP A 146 3.84 5.61 3.99
N LEU A 147 3.76 5.97 5.25
CA LEU A 147 3.58 5.07 6.36
C LEU A 147 2.27 5.41 7.05
N VAL A 148 1.55 4.39 7.48
CA VAL A 148 0.48 4.57 8.46
C VAL A 148 1.18 4.96 9.76
N PRO A 149 0.78 6.09 10.40
CA PRO A 149 1.43 6.58 11.60
C PRO A 149 1.59 5.49 12.66
N ASP A 150 2.79 5.39 13.21
CA ASP A 150 3.09 4.56 14.38
C ASP A 150 2.47 5.26 15.60
N LEU A 151 1.15 5.17 15.71
CA LEU A 151 0.47 5.65 16.90
C LEU A 151 0.85 4.71 18.05
N PRO A 152 1.55 5.21 19.09
CA PRO A 152 1.98 4.38 20.22
C PRO A 152 0.81 3.69 20.93
N GLU A 153 -0.41 4.11 20.63
CA GLU A 153 -1.67 3.64 21.19
C GLU A 153 -2.73 3.43 20.10
N TRP A 154 -2.44 2.57 19.13
CA TRP A 154 -3.58 1.99 18.42
C TRP A 154 -4.44 1.29 19.45
N ALA A 155 -5.66 1.82 19.65
CA ALA A 155 -6.57 1.26 20.62
C ALA A 155 -6.82 -0.21 20.28
N GLU A 156 -6.32 -1.10 21.12
CA GLU A 156 -6.65 -2.50 21.03
C GLU A 156 -8.14 -2.66 21.32
N TYR A 157 -8.83 -3.44 20.52
CA TYR A 157 -10.23 -3.79 20.74
C TYR A 157 -10.53 -5.21 20.31
N GLN A 158 -11.52 -5.81 20.92
CA GLN A 158 -11.92 -7.19 20.65
C GLN A 158 -13.33 -7.25 20.08
N GLY A 159 -13.48 -7.95 18.94
CA GLY A 159 -14.76 -8.29 18.35
C GLY A 159 -15.67 -7.12 18.00
N LYS A 160 -15.13 -5.93 17.73
CA LYS A 160 -15.91 -4.74 17.39
C LYS A 160 -16.41 -4.82 15.95
N ARG A 161 -17.71 -4.59 15.76
CA ARG A 161 -18.25 -4.40 14.42
C ARG A 161 -17.83 -3.03 13.91
N THR A 162 -16.95 -3.00 12.91
CA THR A 162 -16.37 -1.77 12.39
C THR A 162 -17.08 -1.26 11.13
N LEU A 163 -17.50 -2.17 10.24
CA LEU A 163 -18.12 -1.80 8.97
C LEU A 163 -19.34 -2.69 8.65
N SER A 164 -20.32 -2.10 7.97
CA SER A 164 -21.41 -2.85 7.37
C SER A 164 -21.98 -2.10 6.16
N GLY A 165 -22.45 -2.84 5.14
CA GLY A 165 -23.02 -2.20 3.96
C GLY A 165 -23.30 -3.18 2.83
N LYS A 166 -23.67 -2.64 1.66
CA LYS A 166 -23.86 -3.42 0.43
C LYS A 166 -22.55 -3.53 -0.34
N MET A 167 -22.27 -4.70 -0.87
CA MET A 167 -21.22 -4.97 -1.83
C MET A 167 -21.85 -5.43 -3.14
N GLY A 168 -21.98 -4.51 -4.10
CA GLY A 168 -22.80 -4.71 -5.30
C GLY A 168 -24.31 -4.72 -4.99
N ALA A 169 -25.10 -5.18 -5.95
CA ALA A 169 -26.57 -5.05 -5.89
C ALA A 169 -27.23 -5.97 -4.85
N ARG A 170 -26.69 -7.16 -4.63
CA ARG A 170 -27.40 -8.25 -3.93
C ARG A 170 -26.68 -8.79 -2.70
N THR A 171 -25.47 -8.36 -2.39
CA THR A 171 -24.68 -8.88 -1.26
C THR A 171 -24.59 -7.85 -0.16
N ARG A 172 -24.98 -8.22 1.06
CA ARG A 172 -24.71 -7.44 2.28
C ARG A 172 -23.45 -7.98 2.92
N VAL A 173 -22.55 -7.10 3.32
CA VAL A 173 -21.29 -7.45 3.99
C VAL A 173 -21.23 -6.77 5.35
N SER A 174 -20.73 -7.48 6.34
CA SER A 174 -20.31 -6.90 7.62
C SER A 174 -18.91 -7.38 7.97
N LEU A 175 -18.13 -6.49 8.58
CA LEU A 175 -16.82 -6.75 9.15
C LEU A 175 -16.90 -6.66 10.66
N VAL A 176 -16.40 -7.69 11.33
CA VAL A 176 -16.08 -7.68 12.75
C VAL A 176 -14.57 -7.81 12.86
N GLU A 177 -13.95 -6.90 13.58
CA GLU A 177 -12.51 -6.80 13.67
C GLU A 177 -12.05 -6.82 15.11
N THR A 178 -10.91 -7.46 15.34
CA THR A 178 -10.12 -7.40 16.56
C THR A 178 -8.76 -6.82 16.21
N VAL A 179 -8.31 -5.82 16.95
CA VAL A 179 -6.97 -5.26 16.81
C VAL A 179 -6.16 -5.55 18.06
N ARG A 180 -4.98 -6.08 17.86
CA ARG A 180 -4.02 -6.35 18.93
C ARG A 180 -2.61 -5.95 18.51
N GLN A 181 -1.76 -5.64 19.46
CA GLN A 181 -0.38 -5.23 19.25
C GLN A 181 0.60 -6.25 19.84
N ASP A 182 1.58 -6.63 19.06
CA ASP A 182 2.79 -7.30 19.54
C ASP A 182 3.89 -6.24 19.67
N ARG A 183 3.89 -5.54 20.81
CA ARG A 183 4.81 -4.42 21.09
C ARG A 183 6.29 -4.81 21.02
N PRO A 184 6.72 -5.98 21.59
CA PRO A 184 8.11 -6.42 21.47
C PRO A 184 8.60 -6.61 20.04
N ARG A 185 7.68 -6.98 19.13
CA ARG A 185 8.00 -7.18 17.70
C ARG A 185 7.64 -6.00 16.83
N HIS A 186 7.07 -4.94 17.39
CA HIS A 186 6.57 -3.79 16.67
C HIS A 186 5.58 -4.18 15.56
N LEU A 187 4.53 -4.96 15.92
CA LEU A 187 3.51 -5.42 14.98
C LEU A 187 2.12 -4.99 15.45
N THR A 188 1.30 -4.54 14.51
CA THR A 188 -0.15 -4.40 14.67
C THR A 188 -0.83 -5.51 13.87
N ILE A 189 -1.74 -6.22 14.50
CA ILE A 189 -2.40 -7.40 13.96
C ILE A 189 -3.90 -7.16 13.95
N PHE A 190 -4.50 -7.29 12.75
CA PHE A 190 -5.92 -7.17 12.52
C PHE A 190 -6.48 -8.56 12.23
N ASP A 191 -7.28 -9.10 13.15
CA ASP A 191 -8.06 -10.32 12.93
C ASP A 191 -9.46 -9.89 12.46
N GLN A 192 -9.76 -10.14 11.19
CA GLN A 192 -10.94 -9.65 10.50
C GLN A 192 -11.85 -10.81 10.11
N ARG A 193 -13.13 -10.71 10.50
CA ARG A 193 -14.18 -11.63 10.09
C ARG A 193 -15.21 -10.93 9.23
N TYR A 194 -15.24 -11.29 7.96
CA TYR A 194 -16.26 -10.84 7.01
C TYR A 194 -17.41 -11.83 6.96
N THR A 195 -18.63 -11.32 7.06
CA THR A 195 -19.84 -12.08 6.77
C THR A 195 -20.49 -11.49 5.52
N ALA A 196 -20.58 -12.29 4.46
CA ALA A 196 -21.26 -11.94 3.22
C ALA A 196 -22.57 -12.71 3.12
N SER A 197 -23.70 -11.99 2.95
CA SER A 197 -25.04 -12.57 2.87
C SER A 197 -25.74 -12.18 1.57
N ARG A 198 -26.31 -13.17 0.86
CA ARG A 198 -27.08 -12.99 -0.36
C ARG A 198 -28.35 -13.84 -0.28
N GLY A 199 -29.49 -13.21 0.00
CA GLY A 199 -30.72 -13.95 0.33
C GLY A 199 -30.48 -14.82 1.56
N ARG A 200 -30.74 -16.15 1.43
CA ARG A 200 -30.50 -17.14 2.50
C ARG A 200 -29.03 -17.63 2.57
N ASP A 201 -28.23 -17.40 1.53
CA ASP A 201 -26.82 -17.82 1.51
C ASP A 201 -25.99 -16.86 2.38
N ARG A 202 -25.26 -17.43 3.35
CA ARG A 202 -24.37 -16.71 4.26
C ARG A 202 -23.01 -17.38 4.27
N ARG A 203 -21.95 -16.61 3.98
CA ARG A 203 -20.56 -17.07 3.98
C ARG A 203 -19.71 -16.22 4.91
N VAL A 204 -18.84 -16.89 5.64
CA VAL A 204 -17.88 -16.25 6.56
C VAL A 204 -16.48 -16.42 5.99
N TYR A 205 -15.67 -15.36 6.14
CA TYR A 205 -14.28 -15.32 5.72
C TYR A 205 -13.45 -14.69 6.83
N ASP A 206 -12.43 -15.40 7.27
CA ASP A 206 -11.51 -14.94 8.31
C ASP A 206 -10.15 -14.60 7.69
N PHE A 207 -9.60 -13.44 8.08
CA PHE A 207 -8.29 -12.97 7.65
C PHE A 207 -7.52 -12.45 8.84
N THR A 208 -6.20 -12.64 8.82
CA THR A 208 -5.28 -11.97 9.73
C THR A 208 -4.30 -11.14 8.90
N LEU A 209 -4.39 -9.82 9.04
CA LEU A 209 -3.45 -8.89 8.43
C LEU A 209 -2.47 -8.42 9.49
N THR A 210 -1.17 -8.48 9.18
CA THR A 210 -0.12 -8.06 10.09
C THR A 210 0.72 -6.98 9.45
N PHE A 211 0.88 -5.88 10.14
CA PHE A 211 1.69 -4.75 9.72
C PHE A 211 2.76 -4.45 10.76
N ARG A 212 3.93 -4.05 10.28
CA ARG A 212 5.00 -3.54 11.12
C ARG A 212 4.70 -2.08 11.48
N THR A 213 4.83 -1.73 12.75
CA THR A 213 4.89 -0.33 13.17
C THR A 213 6.30 0.20 12.92
N LEU A 214 6.40 1.31 12.19
CA LEU A 214 7.68 1.94 11.82
C LEU A 214 7.61 3.44 12.10
N SER A 215 8.44 3.91 13.00
CA SER A 215 8.61 5.35 13.21
C SER A 215 9.40 6.00 12.06
N ILE A 216 9.20 7.29 11.83
CA ILE A 216 9.97 8.05 10.84
C ILE A 216 11.48 7.91 11.06
N PRO A 217 12.05 8.10 12.28
CA PRO A 217 13.48 7.90 12.47
C PRO A 217 13.97 6.48 12.15
N ALA A 218 13.15 5.48 12.45
CA ALA A 218 13.50 4.08 12.17
C ALA A 218 13.50 3.79 10.65
N MET A 219 12.56 4.37 9.89
CA MET A 219 12.49 4.21 8.44
C MET A 219 13.61 5.02 7.75
N THR A 220 13.86 6.24 8.18
CA THR A 220 14.95 7.10 7.66
C THR A 220 16.30 6.38 7.72
N ARG A 221 16.67 5.83 8.88
CA ARG A 221 17.94 5.07 9.01
C ARG A 221 18.03 3.88 8.05
N ARG A 222 16.92 3.21 7.75
CA ARG A 222 16.89 2.09 6.78
C ARG A 222 17.07 2.56 5.35
N LEU A 223 16.44 3.66 5.00
CA LEU A 223 16.57 4.29 3.68
C LEU A 223 18.00 4.74 3.44
N GLU A 224 18.61 5.43 4.40
CA GLU A 224 20.00 5.89 4.32
C GLU A 224 20.98 4.72 4.16
N ARG A 225 20.82 3.63 4.92
CA ARG A 225 21.62 2.40 4.78
C ARG A 225 21.43 1.73 3.41
N ALA A 226 20.24 1.87 2.82
CA ALA A 226 19.93 1.33 1.50
C ALA A 226 20.39 2.24 0.34
N GLY A 227 21.09 3.36 0.63
CA GLY A 227 21.67 4.27 -0.38
C GLY A 227 20.75 5.42 -0.78
N PHE A 228 19.72 5.75 0.00
CA PHE A 228 18.86 6.90 -0.26
C PHE A 228 19.29 8.14 0.53
N ALA A 229 19.06 9.32 -0.05
CA ALA A 229 19.08 10.60 0.66
C ALA A 229 17.64 11.06 0.90
N ILE A 230 17.33 11.51 2.10
CA ILE A 230 16.00 12.03 2.45
C ILE A 230 15.90 13.48 1.98
N ASP A 231 14.91 13.78 1.14
CA ASP A 231 14.65 15.12 0.64
C ASP A 231 13.60 15.85 1.48
N ALA A 232 12.55 15.14 1.93
CA ALA A 232 11.50 15.70 2.76
C ALA A 232 10.82 14.64 3.62
N VAL A 233 10.32 15.08 4.77
CA VAL A 233 9.38 14.33 5.63
C VAL A 233 8.16 15.20 5.84
N LEU A 234 6.99 14.71 5.40
CA LEU A 234 5.73 15.44 5.42
C LEU A 234 4.74 14.80 6.37
N GLY A 235 3.94 15.63 7.04
CA GLY A 235 2.91 15.23 8.00
C GLY A 235 1.52 15.06 7.37
N ASP A 236 1.38 15.43 6.11
CA ASP A 236 0.15 15.29 5.35
C ASP A 236 0.41 15.15 3.85
N TYR A 237 -0.67 14.90 3.08
CA TYR A 237 -0.61 14.81 1.62
C TYR A 237 -0.70 16.18 0.90
N ARG A 238 -0.61 17.30 1.63
CA ARG A 238 -0.61 18.67 1.10
C ARG A 238 0.77 19.30 1.10
N GLY A 239 1.74 18.69 1.80
CA GLY A 239 3.10 19.18 1.93
C GLY A 239 3.39 19.86 3.27
N GLY A 240 2.49 19.73 4.24
CA GLY A 240 2.70 20.21 5.60
C GLY A 240 3.89 19.52 6.27
N PRO A 241 4.59 20.19 7.20
CA PRO A 241 5.71 19.61 7.91
C PRO A 241 5.25 18.44 8.79
N TRP A 242 6.14 17.45 8.91
CA TRP A 242 5.87 16.30 9.78
C TRP A 242 6.03 16.67 11.26
N ASP A 243 5.12 16.16 12.08
CA ASP A 243 5.28 16.02 13.51
C ASP A 243 4.78 14.62 13.96
N PRO A 244 5.11 14.16 15.18
CA PRO A 244 4.70 12.83 15.65
C PRO A 244 3.19 12.57 15.72
N ARG A 245 2.37 13.63 15.72
CA ARG A 245 0.90 13.56 15.77
C ARG A 245 0.25 13.69 14.39
N ALA A 246 1.06 13.79 13.33
CA ALA A 246 0.56 13.95 11.97
C ALA A 246 -0.26 12.75 11.51
N ASP A 247 -1.34 13.01 10.76
CA ASP A 247 -2.28 12.00 10.25
C ASP A 247 -1.69 11.09 9.16
N ALA A 248 -0.63 11.53 8.50
CA ALA A 248 0.09 10.77 7.49
C ALA A 248 1.59 11.04 7.61
N TRP A 249 2.40 10.01 7.36
CA TRP A 249 3.86 10.10 7.40
C TRP A 249 4.40 9.81 6.01
N VAL A 250 4.79 10.85 5.30
CA VAL A 250 5.28 10.74 3.94
C VAL A 250 6.77 11.06 3.90
N LEU A 251 7.56 10.16 3.33
CA LEU A 251 8.98 10.38 3.06
C LEU A 251 9.19 10.50 1.55
N LEU A 252 9.89 11.54 1.16
CA LEU A 252 10.41 11.72 -0.19
C LEU A 252 11.93 11.61 -0.13
N CYS A 253 12.48 10.74 -0.96
CA CYS A 253 13.92 10.52 -1.01
C CYS A 253 14.38 10.26 -2.44
N ARG A 254 15.70 10.36 -2.65
CA ARG A 254 16.36 10.09 -3.93
C ARG A 254 17.45 9.05 -3.79
N SER A 255 17.68 8.28 -4.86
CA SER A 255 18.83 7.38 -4.99
C SER A 255 20.11 8.18 -5.08
N ARG A 256 21.10 7.84 -4.25
CA ARG A 256 22.48 8.39 -4.29
C ARG A 256 23.29 7.79 -5.44
#